data_04b27918c34a295f34075657b04121d5
#
_entry.id   04b27918c34a295f34075657b04121d5
#
_cell.length_a   1.000
_cell.length_b   1.000
_cell.length_c   1.000
_cell.angle_alpha   90.00
_cell.angle_beta   90.00
_cell.angle_gamma   90.00
#
_symmetry.space_group_name_H-M   'P 1'
#
loop_
_entity.id
_entity.type
_entity.pdbx_description
1 polymer ?
#
loop_
_entity_poly.entity_id
_entity_poly.type
_entity_poly.pdbx_seq_one_letter_code
_entity_poly.pdbx_strand_id
1 'polypeptide(L)'
;MDTQENTILYTNQHFRKAFGEDVRSAGIEECLRQGAQSEDSLYFREVYSKEENRWFDLHSTRINWVDGRKVLLCTIYDVTDKKLYQQKIERQANNDFLTGLYNRMRCEQDLERYIRQTKEFGGEGALLYIDLDDFKHINDGLGHQYGDVLLKNISGSLQRIPGVENNCYRMGGDEFIIILAHHHMAMLQQILDEIKALFTKPWMLKGTDYYCTMSMGVVRFPADGDTVEELSLIHISEPTRLDVIS
;
A
#
# COMPACT_ATOMS: atom_id res chain seq x y z
N MET A 1 -33.80 -16.34 8.79
CA MET A 1 -33.20 -17.08 9.94
C MET A 1 -34.06 -16.81 11.16
N ASP A 2 -34.43 -17.88 11.89
CA ASP A 2 -35.11 -17.74 13.17
C ASP A 2 -34.12 -17.23 14.22
N THR A 3 -34.49 -16.17 14.94
CA THR A 3 -33.59 -15.55 15.94
C THR A 3 -33.60 -16.25 17.29
N GLN A 4 -34.59 -17.12 17.56
CA GLN A 4 -34.68 -17.91 18.82
C GLN A 4 -33.97 -19.23 18.66
N GLU A 5 -34.22 -19.95 17.57
CA GLU A 5 -33.66 -21.27 17.32
C GLU A 5 -32.31 -21.23 16.58
N ASN A 6 -31.91 -20.06 16.09
CA ASN A 6 -30.71 -19.85 15.28
C ASN A 6 -30.65 -20.74 14.03
N THR A 7 -31.83 -21.03 13.45
CA THR A 7 -32.00 -21.90 12.28
C THR A 7 -32.34 -21.11 11.03
N ILE A 8 -31.84 -21.56 9.88
CA ILE A 8 -32.18 -20.98 8.59
C ILE A 8 -33.54 -21.54 8.15
N LEU A 9 -34.56 -20.67 8.06
CA LEU A 9 -35.90 -21.07 7.64
C LEU A 9 -36.04 -21.21 6.13
N TYR A 10 -35.37 -20.37 5.39
CA TYR A 10 -35.48 -20.32 3.92
C TYR A 10 -34.20 -19.75 3.31
N THR A 11 -33.82 -20.32 2.17
CA THR A 11 -32.75 -19.80 1.29
C THR A 11 -33.23 -19.76 -0.15
N ASN A 12 -32.82 -18.73 -0.90
CA ASN A 12 -33.13 -18.69 -2.33
C ASN A 12 -32.15 -19.59 -3.14
N GLN A 13 -32.46 -19.81 -4.41
CA GLN A 13 -31.67 -20.68 -5.28
C GLN A 13 -30.20 -20.19 -5.47
N HIS A 14 -30.00 -18.86 -5.51
CA HIS A 14 -28.65 -18.26 -5.64
C HIS A 14 -27.80 -18.55 -4.43
N PHE A 15 -28.37 -18.41 -3.23
CA PHE A 15 -27.69 -18.72 -1.99
C PHE A 15 -27.26 -20.20 -1.93
N ARG A 16 -28.18 -21.13 -2.28
CA ARG A 16 -27.88 -22.57 -2.31
C ARG A 16 -26.79 -22.93 -3.30
N LYS A 17 -26.75 -22.25 -4.48
CA LYS A 17 -25.68 -22.45 -5.47
C LYS A 17 -24.33 -21.95 -4.96
N ALA A 18 -24.29 -20.85 -4.24
CA ALA A 18 -23.05 -20.24 -3.75
C ALA A 18 -22.51 -20.93 -2.49
N PHE A 19 -23.36 -21.31 -1.53
CA PHE A 19 -22.93 -21.75 -0.19
C PHE A 19 -23.37 -23.18 0.16
N GLY A 20 -24.10 -23.86 -0.71
CA GLY A 20 -24.68 -25.17 -0.45
C GLY A 20 -25.97 -25.10 0.38
N GLU A 21 -26.49 -26.26 0.78
CA GLU A 21 -27.66 -26.34 1.67
C GLU A 21 -27.29 -25.99 3.13
N ASP A 22 -26.10 -26.41 3.53
CA ASP A 22 -25.50 -26.04 4.83
C ASP A 22 -24.50 -24.92 4.56
N VAL A 23 -24.67 -23.77 5.25
CA VAL A 23 -23.74 -22.62 5.15
C VAL A 23 -22.34 -23.05 5.58
N ARG A 24 -21.52 -23.55 4.65
CA ARG A 24 -20.20 -24.10 4.97
C ARG A 24 -19.11 -23.03 5.14
N SER A 25 -19.42 -21.76 4.83
CA SER A 25 -18.46 -20.66 5.05
C SER A 25 -18.54 -20.20 6.50
N ALA A 26 -17.55 -20.58 7.30
CA ALA A 26 -17.46 -20.23 8.71
C ALA A 26 -17.57 -18.71 8.99
N GLY A 27 -17.05 -17.88 8.06
CA GLY A 27 -17.14 -16.42 8.16
C GLY A 27 -18.56 -15.88 7.99
N ILE A 28 -19.34 -16.46 7.07
CA ILE A 28 -20.73 -16.05 6.82
C ILE A 28 -21.64 -16.52 7.93
N GLU A 29 -21.47 -17.76 8.40
CA GLU A 29 -22.23 -18.32 9.52
C GLU A 29 -22.06 -17.48 10.79
N GLU A 30 -20.83 -17.11 11.12
CA GLU A 30 -20.55 -16.25 12.27
C GLU A 30 -21.20 -14.87 12.13
N CYS A 31 -21.19 -14.29 10.92
CA CYS A 31 -21.83 -13.00 10.68
C CYS A 31 -23.37 -13.06 10.78
N LEU A 32 -23.97 -14.15 10.30
CA LEU A 32 -25.41 -14.39 10.46
C LEU A 32 -25.79 -14.49 11.95
N ARG A 33 -24.97 -15.19 12.74
CA ARG A 33 -25.15 -15.35 14.18
C ARG A 33 -25.02 -13.99 14.90
N GLN A 34 -24.01 -13.19 14.57
CA GLN A 34 -23.82 -11.86 15.16
C GLN A 34 -24.96 -10.90 14.77
N GLY A 35 -25.44 -10.94 13.51
CA GLY A 35 -26.62 -10.19 13.08
C GLY A 35 -27.88 -10.59 13.83
N ALA A 36 -28.04 -11.88 14.18
CA ALA A 36 -29.18 -12.34 14.97
C ALA A 36 -29.14 -11.82 16.42
N GLN A 37 -27.96 -11.63 16.98
CA GLN A 37 -27.74 -11.13 18.34
C GLN A 37 -27.71 -9.60 18.44
N SER A 38 -27.52 -8.89 17.33
CA SER A 38 -27.51 -7.42 17.30
C SER A 38 -28.89 -6.87 17.67
N GLU A 39 -28.94 -5.86 18.52
CA GLU A 39 -30.19 -5.13 18.85
C GLU A 39 -30.56 -4.11 17.77
N ASP A 40 -29.66 -3.79 16.86
CA ASP A 40 -29.89 -2.86 15.76
C ASP A 40 -30.94 -3.41 14.79
N SER A 41 -31.78 -2.52 14.30
CA SER A 41 -32.80 -2.86 13.29
C SER A 41 -32.20 -3.20 11.93
N LEU A 42 -30.97 -2.73 11.68
CA LEU A 42 -30.18 -2.98 10.47
C LEU A 42 -28.75 -3.33 10.88
N TYR A 43 -28.27 -4.48 10.47
CA TYR A 43 -26.88 -4.92 10.66
C TYR A 43 -26.20 -5.03 9.31
N PHE A 44 -25.02 -4.42 9.17
CA PHE A 44 -24.20 -4.45 7.96
C PHE A 44 -22.80 -4.93 8.29
N ARG A 45 -22.28 -5.85 7.46
CA ARG A 45 -20.88 -6.31 7.58
C ARG A 45 -20.32 -6.75 6.25
N GLU A 46 -19.07 -6.36 5.98
CA GLU A 46 -18.24 -6.94 4.95
C GLU A 46 -17.50 -8.17 5.47
N VAL A 47 -17.47 -9.24 4.68
CA VAL A 47 -16.82 -10.51 5.04
C VAL A 47 -16.00 -11.03 3.86
N TYR A 48 -14.77 -11.43 4.13
CA TYR A 48 -13.97 -12.20 3.19
C TYR A 48 -14.09 -13.69 3.50
N SER A 49 -14.63 -14.47 2.58
CA SER A 49 -14.65 -15.92 2.65
C SER A 49 -13.36 -16.48 2.06
N LYS A 50 -12.56 -17.13 2.91
CA LYS A 50 -11.32 -17.79 2.47
C LYS A 50 -11.63 -19.03 1.60
N GLU A 51 -12.73 -19.71 1.89
CA GLU A 51 -13.16 -20.91 1.18
C GLU A 51 -13.54 -20.59 -0.27
N GLU A 52 -14.28 -19.50 -0.46
CA GLU A 52 -14.74 -19.05 -1.77
C GLU A 52 -13.73 -18.12 -2.46
N ASN A 53 -12.74 -17.60 -1.72
CA ASN A 53 -11.83 -16.54 -2.16
C ASN A 53 -12.59 -15.31 -2.68
N ARG A 54 -13.63 -14.89 -1.94
CA ARG A 54 -14.58 -13.84 -2.34
C ARG A 54 -14.92 -12.90 -1.19
N TRP A 55 -15.31 -11.68 -1.54
CA TRP A 55 -15.83 -10.68 -0.65
C TRP A 55 -17.36 -10.61 -0.73
N PHE A 56 -18.00 -10.56 0.43
CA PHE A 56 -19.45 -10.46 0.54
C PHE A 56 -19.86 -9.29 1.44
N ASP A 57 -20.87 -8.53 0.99
CA ASP A 57 -21.62 -7.59 1.82
C ASP A 57 -22.84 -8.29 2.36
N LEU A 58 -22.94 -8.36 3.68
CA LEU A 58 -24.04 -8.98 4.39
C LEU A 58 -24.88 -7.90 5.05
N HIS A 59 -26.15 -7.85 4.67
CA HIS A 59 -27.15 -6.95 5.24
C HIS A 59 -28.21 -7.79 5.93
N SER A 60 -28.51 -7.48 7.18
CA SER A 60 -29.59 -8.16 7.91
C SER A 60 -30.56 -7.16 8.48
N THR A 61 -31.83 -7.49 8.44
CA THR A 61 -32.91 -6.70 9.04
C THR A 61 -33.96 -7.62 9.68
N ARG A 62 -34.57 -7.15 10.76
CA ARG A 62 -35.62 -7.90 11.42
C ARG A 62 -36.95 -7.64 10.74
N ILE A 63 -37.66 -8.72 10.42
CA ILE A 63 -38.99 -8.67 9.82
C ILE A 63 -39.94 -9.57 10.60
N ASN A 64 -41.27 -9.32 10.44
CA ASN A 64 -42.30 -10.22 10.93
C ASN A 64 -42.55 -11.29 9.85
N TRP A 65 -42.40 -12.55 10.23
CA TRP A 65 -42.72 -13.69 9.37
C TRP A 65 -44.25 -13.87 9.23
N VAL A 66 -44.68 -14.70 8.28
CA VAL A 66 -46.08 -14.94 7.98
C VAL A 66 -46.93 -15.51 9.15
N ASP A 67 -46.24 -16.16 10.11
CA ASP A 67 -46.82 -16.72 11.34
C ASP A 67 -46.71 -15.78 12.55
N GLY A 68 -46.24 -14.54 12.34
CA GLY A 68 -46.09 -13.51 13.36
C GLY A 68 -44.78 -13.57 14.16
N ARG A 69 -43.91 -14.56 13.90
CA ARG A 69 -42.59 -14.61 14.52
C ARG A 69 -41.67 -13.52 13.97
N LYS A 70 -40.73 -13.05 14.79
CA LYS A 70 -39.67 -12.16 14.35
C LYS A 70 -38.52 -12.99 13.78
N VAL A 71 -38.16 -12.73 12.54
CA VAL A 71 -37.07 -13.42 11.87
C VAL A 71 -36.08 -12.41 11.29
N LEU A 72 -34.85 -12.84 11.10
CA LEU A 72 -33.81 -12.07 10.44
C LEU A 72 -33.84 -12.35 8.93
N LEU A 73 -34.10 -11.32 8.14
CA LEU A 73 -33.91 -11.35 6.71
C LEU A 73 -32.46 -10.94 6.43
N CYS A 74 -31.68 -11.83 5.80
CA CYS A 74 -30.31 -11.57 5.44
C CYS A 74 -30.20 -11.55 3.91
N THR A 75 -29.58 -10.50 3.38
CA THR A 75 -29.19 -10.40 1.98
C THR A 75 -27.67 -10.40 1.89
N ILE A 76 -27.13 -11.20 0.98
CA ILE A 76 -25.68 -11.36 0.78
C ILE A 76 -25.40 -10.99 -0.67
N TYR A 77 -24.51 -10.03 -0.85
CA TYR A 77 -24.07 -9.58 -2.17
C TYR A 77 -22.60 -9.96 -2.36
N ASP A 78 -22.30 -10.62 -3.46
CA ASP A 78 -20.90 -10.78 -3.90
C ASP A 78 -20.38 -9.42 -4.39
N VAL A 79 -19.41 -8.88 -3.67
CA VAL A 79 -18.77 -7.59 -3.98
C VAL A 79 -17.30 -7.75 -4.39
N THR A 80 -16.92 -8.97 -4.75
CA THR A 80 -15.53 -9.31 -5.12
C THR A 80 -15.03 -8.43 -6.26
N ASP A 81 -15.78 -8.35 -7.35
CA ASP A 81 -15.38 -7.53 -8.50
C ASP A 81 -15.26 -6.06 -8.12
N LYS A 82 -16.24 -5.53 -7.36
CA LYS A 82 -16.19 -4.15 -6.86
C LYS A 82 -14.93 -3.90 -6.05
N LYS A 83 -14.58 -4.80 -5.13
CA LYS A 83 -13.36 -4.68 -4.30
C LYS A 83 -12.08 -4.76 -5.14
N LEU A 84 -12.02 -5.69 -6.09
CA LEU A 84 -10.87 -5.81 -7.00
C LEU A 84 -10.70 -4.56 -7.87
N TYR A 85 -11.79 -4.01 -8.40
CA TYR A 85 -11.75 -2.76 -9.16
C TYR A 85 -11.31 -1.59 -8.29
N GLN A 86 -11.83 -1.48 -7.07
CA GLN A 86 -11.46 -0.43 -6.12
C GLN A 86 -9.97 -0.50 -5.77
N GLN A 87 -9.44 -1.69 -5.44
CA GLN A 87 -8.01 -1.90 -5.18
C GLN A 87 -7.15 -1.58 -6.40
N LYS A 88 -7.63 -1.92 -7.61
CA LYS A 88 -6.92 -1.60 -8.85
C LYS A 88 -6.84 -0.09 -9.07
N ILE A 89 -7.95 0.63 -8.86
CA ILE A 89 -8.00 2.10 -8.98
C ILE A 89 -7.07 2.74 -7.93
N GLU A 90 -7.13 2.30 -6.68
CA GLU A 90 -6.26 2.78 -5.61
C GLU A 90 -4.79 2.54 -5.93
N ARG A 91 -4.45 1.36 -6.45
CA ARG A 91 -3.09 1.05 -6.87
C ARG A 91 -2.64 1.90 -8.04
N GLN A 92 -3.48 2.13 -9.04
CA GLN A 92 -3.17 3.01 -10.17
C GLN A 92 -3.02 4.47 -9.76
N ALA A 93 -3.80 4.93 -8.78
CA ALA A 93 -3.72 6.30 -8.27
C ALA A 93 -2.46 6.54 -7.41
N ASN A 94 -2.00 5.53 -6.67
CA ASN A 94 -0.96 5.70 -5.65
C ASN A 94 0.42 5.15 -6.05
N ASN A 95 0.53 4.35 -7.11
CA ASN A 95 1.77 3.70 -7.49
C ASN A 95 2.29 4.17 -8.86
N ASP A 96 3.60 4.15 -9.03
CA ASP A 96 4.27 4.28 -10.31
C ASP A 96 4.05 3.01 -11.14
N PHE A 97 3.58 3.14 -12.35
CA PHE A 97 3.19 2.02 -13.21
C PHE A 97 4.37 1.17 -13.68
N LEU A 98 5.57 1.75 -13.76
CA LEU A 98 6.78 1.08 -14.22
C LEU A 98 7.40 0.21 -13.13
N THR A 99 7.60 0.82 -11.96
CA THR A 99 8.38 0.23 -10.86
C THR A 99 7.52 -0.44 -9.80
N GLY A 100 6.25 -0.06 -9.70
CA GLY A 100 5.34 -0.51 -8.65
C GLY A 100 5.57 0.16 -7.29
N LEU A 101 6.58 1.03 -7.15
CA LEU A 101 6.74 1.89 -5.96
C LEU A 101 5.55 2.85 -5.83
N TYR A 102 5.42 3.47 -4.68
CA TYR A 102 4.50 4.59 -4.55
C TYR A 102 4.93 5.75 -5.47
N ASN A 103 3.95 6.49 -5.97
CA ASN A 103 4.18 7.62 -6.87
C ASN A 103 4.32 8.95 -6.08
N ARG A 104 4.57 10.04 -6.82
CA ARG A 104 4.71 11.39 -6.29
C ARG A 104 3.54 11.82 -5.41
N MET A 105 2.30 11.61 -5.87
CA MET A 105 1.11 12.01 -5.13
C MET A 105 1.04 11.33 -3.77
N ARG A 106 1.34 10.02 -3.72
CA ARG A 106 1.37 9.27 -2.47
C ARG A 106 2.52 9.72 -1.56
N CYS A 107 3.68 10.07 -2.12
CA CYS A 107 4.81 10.62 -1.38
C CYS A 107 4.43 11.91 -0.63
N GLU A 108 3.81 12.85 -1.34
CA GLU A 108 3.37 14.14 -0.78
C GLU A 108 2.35 13.94 0.37
N GLN A 109 1.37 13.07 0.19
CA GLN A 109 0.37 12.74 1.22
C GLN A 109 0.99 12.09 2.46
N ASP A 110 1.89 11.13 2.26
CA ASP A 110 2.54 10.44 3.38
C ASP A 110 3.50 11.38 4.12
N LEU A 111 4.23 12.25 3.41
CA LEU A 111 5.11 13.25 4.00
C LEU A 111 4.32 14.25 4.85
N GLU A 112 3.21 14.79 4.34
CA GLU A 112 2.31 15.65 5.13
C GLU A 112 1.84 14.97 6.42
N ARG A 113 1.46 13.70 6.32
CA ARG A 113 1.03 12.92 7.47
C ARG A 113 2.15 12.77 8.50
N TYR A 114 3.38 12.45 8.08
CA TYR A 114 4.52 12.29 8.99
C TYR A 114 4.94 13.62 9.63
N ILE A 115 4.97 14.71 8.87
CA ILE A 115 5.21 16.06 9.42
C ILE A 115 4.18 16.41 10.49
N ARG A 116 2.90 16.18 10.23
CA ARG A 116 1.83 16.42 11.21
C ARG A 116 2.00 15.57 12.46
N GLN A 117 2.35 14.29 12.32
CA GLN A 117 2.62 13.41 13.45
C GLN A 117 3.79 13.90 14.29
N THR A 118 4.89 14.37 13.68
CA THR A 118 6.03 14.92 14.42
C THR A 118 5.68 16.21 15.15
N LYS A 119 4.81 17.06 14.58
CA LYS A 119 4.30 18.27 15.25
C LYS A 119 3.39 17.95 16.44
N GLU A 120 2.59 16.91 16.34
CA GLU A 120 1.57 16.56 17.35
C GLU A 120 2.16 15.72 18.49
N PHE A 121 3.01 14.75 18.19
CA PHE A 121 3.52 13.79 19.17
C PHE A 121 5.01 13.97 19.47
N GLY A 122 5.67 14.90 18.79
CA GLY A 122 7.12 15.07 18.86
C GLY A 122 7.87 14.01 18.04
N GLY A 123 9.20 14.12 18.07
CA GLY A 123 10.09 13.23 17.32
C GLY A 123 10.64 13.88 16.07
N GLU A 124 11.30 13.11 15.25
CA GLU A 124 11.91 13.54 13.99
C GLU A 124 11.70 12.47 12.91
N GLY A 125 11.85 12.88 11.67
CA GLY A 125 11.90 11.97 10.53
C GLY A 125 12.92 12.43 9.52
N ALA A 126 13.17 11.65 8.48
CA ALA A 126 14.08 12.01 7.41
C ALA A 126 13.49 11.71 6.02
N LEU A 127 13.87 12.55 5.07
CA LEU A 127 13.65 12.39 3.66
C LEU A 127 15.01 12.11 3.01
N LEU A 128 15.10 11.01 2.28
CA LEU A 128 16.25 10.65 1.48
C LEU A 128 15.88 10.86 0.01
N TYR A 129 16.55 11.76 -0.67
CA TYR A 129 16.46 11.96 -2.11
C TYR A 129 17.55 11.18 -2.80
N ILE A 130 17.20 10.44 -3.82
CA ILE A 130 18.12 9.64 -4.64
C ILE A 130 17.86 9.99 -6.10
N ASP A 131 18.90 10.38 -6.80
CA ASP A 131 18.90 10.68 -8.23
C ASP A 131 19.97 9.83 -8.92
N LEU A 132 19.64 9.17 -10.04
CA LEU A 132 20.55 8.31 -10.76
C LEU A 132 21.43 9.15 -11.70
N ASP A 133 22.73 9.12 -11.46
CA ASP A 133 23.67 9.87 -12.29
C ASP A 133 23.68 9.32 -13.71
N ASP A 134 23.69 10.24 -14.69
CA ASP A 134 23.80 9.93 -16.12
C ASP A 134 22.75 8.97 -16.68
N PHE A 135 21.57 8.83 -16.02
CA PHE A 135 20.50 7.93 -16.47
C PHE A 135 20.05 8.19 -17.91
N LYS A 136 20.06 9.46 -18.33
CA LYS A 136 19.79 9.83 -19.73
C LYS A 136 20.75 9.17 -20.70
N HIS A 137 22.05 9.11 -20.38
CA HIS A 137 23.04 8.44 -21.23
C HIS A 137 22.81 6.94 -21.36
N ILE A 138 22.25 6.30 -20.32
CA ILE A 138 21.83 4.90 -20.38
C ILE A 138 20.72 4.73 -21.42
N ASN A 139 19.70 5.58 -21.37
CA ASN A 139 18.59 5.57 -22.33
C ASN A 139 19.06 5.85 -23.75
N ASP A 140 19.90 6.84 -23.93
CA ASP A 140 20.41 7.26 -25.26
C ASP A 140 21.36 6.20 -25.85
N GLY A 141 22.16 5.53 -25.02
CA GLY A 141 23.14 4.53 -25.47
C GLY A 141 22.58 3.12 -25.61
N LEU A 142 21.78 2.64 -24.68
CA LEU A 142 21.25 1.29 -24.65
C LEU A 142 19.79 1.18 -25.09
N GLY A 143 19.04 2.30 -25.01
CA GLY A 143 17.61 2.38 -25.27
C GLY A 143 16.75 2.33 -24.01
N HIS A 144 15.57 2.97 -24.08
CA HIS A 144 14.63 3.12 -22.96
C HIS A 144 14.24 1.80 -22.27
N GLN A 145 14.20 0.69 -23.02
CA GLN A 145 13.87 -0.61 -22.42
C GLN A 145 14.88 -1.05 -21.36
N TYR A 146 16.15 -0.63 -21.49
CA TYR A 146 17.19 -0.94 -20.50
C TYR A 146 17.12 -0.01 -19.30
N GLY A 147 16.85 1.27 -19.53
CA GLY A 147 16.53 2.20 -18.46
C GLY A 147 15.35 1.70 -17.61
N ASP A 148 14.29 1.21 -18.24
CA ASP A 148 13.14 0.62 -17.56
C ASP A 148 13.51 -0.60 -16.71
N VAL A 149 14.36 -1.49 -17.24
CA VAL A 149 14.85 -2.67 -16.48
C VAL A 149 15.72 -2.22 -15.31
N LEU A 150 16.61 -1.24 -15.50
CA LEU A 150 17.44 -0.70 -14.44
C LEU A 150 16.59 -0.10 -13.31
N LEU A 151 15.61 0.75 -13.65
CA LEU A 151 14.69 1.34 -12.69
C LEU A 151 13.92 0.29 -11.89
N LYS A 152 13.44 -0.79 -12.53
CA LYS A 152 12.78 -1.91 -11.84
C LYS A 152 13.71 -2.64 -10.88
N ASN A 153 14.96 -2.90 -11.30
CA ASN A 153 15.94 -3.58 -10.48
C ASN A 153 16.33 -2.75 -9.24
N ILE A 154 16.56 -1.44 -9.43
CA ILE A 154 16.85 -0.50 -8.34
C ILE A 154 15.67 -0.47 -7.37
N SER A 155 14.45 -0.26 -7.88
CA SER A 155 13.23 -0.21 -7.08
C SER A 155 13.04 -1.46 -6.23
N GLY A 156 13.18 -2.65 -6.84
CA GLY A 156 13.07 -3.90 -6.12
C GLY A 156 14.20 -4.13 -5.12
N SER A 157 15.37 -3.52 -5.30
CA SER A 157 16.48 -3.59 -4.36
C SER A 157 16.28 -2.64 -3.18
N LEU A 158 15.82 -1.41 -3.43
CA LEU A 158 15.49 -0.45 -2.37
C LEU A 158 14.38 -0.98 -1.46
N GLN A 159 13.32 -1.59 -2.01
CA GLN A 159 12.23 -2.17 -1.22
C GLN A 159 12.65 -3.34 -0.32
N ARG A 160 13.80 -3.96 -0.58
CA ARG A 160 14.32 -5.06 0.27
C ARG A 160 15.14 -4.58 1.46
N ILE A 161 15.45 -3.29 1.54
CA ILE A 161 16.16 -2.71 2.68
C ILE A 161 15.20 -2.64 3.88
N PRO A 162 15.53 -3.22 5.04
CA PRO A 162 14.69 -3.18 6.23
C PRO A 162 14.34 -1.76 6.65
N GLY A 163 13.04 -1.50 6.81
CA GLY A 163 12.49 -0.17 7.15
C GLY A 163 12.19 0.73 5.94
N VAL A 164 12.45 0.27 4.71
CA VAL A 164 12.17 1.01 3.47
C VAL A 164 11.00 0.42 2.69
N GLU A 165 10.59 -0.82 2.98
CA GLU A 165 9.66 -1.65 2.18
C GLU A 165 8.39 -0.92 1.71
N ASN A 166 7.82 -0.08 2.59
CA ASN A 166 6.56 0.64 2.35
C ASN A 166 6.72 2.17 2.32
N ASN A 167 7.96 2.66 2.31
CA ASN A 167 8.28 4.08 2.42
C ASN A 167 9.21 4.55 1.29
N CYS A 168 9.18 3.85 0.16
CA CYS A 168 9.96 4.14 -1.02
C CYS A 168 9.04 4.61 -2.16
N TYR A 169 9.40 5.72 -2.78
CA TYR A 169 8.60 6.43 -3.77
C TYR A 169 9.44 6.72 -5.02
N ARG A 170 8.79 6.74 -6.19
CA ARG A 170 9.39 7.25 -7.42
C ARG A 170 8.68 8.54 -7.82
N MET A 171 9.46 9.61 -7.93
CA MET A 171 8.92 10.95 -8.26
C MET A 171 8.70 11.14 -9.75
N GLY A 172 9.43 10.41 -10.57
CA GLY A 172 9.43 10.44 -12.03
C GLY A 172 10.86 10.28 -12.56
N GLY A 173 11.02 9.95 -13.82
CA GLY A 173 12.37 9.78 -14.40
C GLY A 173 13.23 8.81 -13.61
N ASP A 174 14.32 9.33 -13.08
CA ASP A 174 15.39 8.70 -12.32
C ASP A 174 15.41 9.06 -10.82
N GLU A 175 14.38 9.81 -10.36
CA GLU A 175 14.29 10.33 -9.00
C GLU A 175 13.50 9.39 -8.07
N PHE A 176 14.10 9.06 -6.92
CA PHE A 176 13.47 8.28 -5.85
C PHE A 176 13.51 9.04 -4.53
N ILE A 177 12.51 8.79 -3.70
CA ILE A 177 12.45 9.29 -2.31
C ILE A 177 12.22 8.12 -1.36
N ILE A 178 12.85 8.20 -0.19
CA ILE A 178 12.56 7.34 0.94
C ILE A 178 12.17 8.24 2.12
N ILE A 179 11.05 7.94 2.76
CA ILE A 179 10.61 8.65 3.98
C ILE A 179 10.87 7.75 5.19
N LEU A 180 11.65 8.22 6.14
CA LEU A 180 11.88 7.54 7.40
C LEU A 180 11.10 8.25 8.51
N ALA A 181 10.12 7.54 9.07
CA ALA A 181 9.38 8.00 10.24
C ALA A 181 10.23 7.87 11.51
N HIS A 182 9.79 8.51 12.59
CA HIS A 182 10.51 8.58 13.86
C HIS A 182 11.06 7.21 14.34
N HIS A 183 10.26 6.17 14.27
CA HIS A 183 10.66 4.84 14.73
C HIS A 183 11.76 4.17 13.88
N HIS A 184 12.02 4.67 12.66
CA HIS A 184 13.11 4.20 11.79
C HIS A 184 14.37 5.05 11.87
N MET A 185 14.33 6.20 12.58
CA MET A 185 15.48 7.12 12.65
C MET A 185 16.75 6.50 13.25
N ALA A 186 16.57 5.55 14.17
CA ALA A 186 17.72 4.79 14.71
C ALA A 186 18.45 3.94 13.65
N MET A 187 17.77 3.61 12.55
CA MET A 187 18.33 2.82 11.44
C MET A 187 18.87 3.71 10.29
N LEU A 188 18.75 5.03 10.38
CA LEU A 188 19.12 5.95 9.29
C LEU A 188 20.50 5.65 8.71
N GLN A 189 21.51 5.56 9.55
CA GLN A 189 22.89 5.30 9.08
C GLN A 189 23.01 3.94 8.38
N GLN A 190 22.41 2.90 8.94
CA GLN A 190 22.40 1.57 8.34
C GLN A 190 21.70 1.60 6.97
N ILE A 191 20.56 2.27 6.85
CA ILE A 191 19.81 2.39 5.59
C ILE A 191 20.65 3.14 4.54
N LEU A 192 21.34 4.23 4.92
CA LEU A 192 22.24 4.96 4.04
C LEU A 192 23.36 4.07 3.52
N ASP A 193 23.99 3.27 4.40
CA ASP A 193 25.08 2.38 4.03
C ASP A 193 24.59 1.23 3.13
N GLU A 194 23.41 0.69 3.38
CA GLU A 194 22.79 -0.34 2.52
C GLU A 194 22.44 0.22 1.13
N ILE A 195 21.88 1.44 1.05
CA ILE A 195 21.62 2.11 -0.23
C ILE A 195 22.94 2.28 -1.00
N LYS A 196 23.98 2.85 -0.38
CA LYS A 196 25.30 3.01 -1.02
C LYS A 196 25.85 1.68 -1.53
N ALA A 197 25.75 0.61 -0.73
CA ALA A 197 26.21 -0.72 -1.10
C ALA A 197 25.51 -1.29 -2.34
N LEU A 198 24.26 -0.91 -2.63
CA LEU A 198 23.58 -1.33 -3.86
C LEU A 198 24.26 -0.77 -5.12
N PHE A 199 24.80 0.46 -5.04
CA PHE A 199 25.41 1.15 -6.18
C PHE A 199 26.91 0.89 -6.33
N THR A 200 27.52 0.14 -5.41
CA THR A 200 28.90 -0.35 -5.58
C THR A 200 28.98 -1.59 -6.46
N LYS A 201 27.87 -2.25 -6.74
CA LYS A 201 27.77 -3.47 -7.54
C LYS A 201 27.21 -3.17 -8.92
N PRO A 202 27.62 -3.92 -9.94
CA PRO A 202 27.05 -3.77 -11.26
C PRO A 202 25.59 -4.26 -11.30
N TRP A 203 24.79 -3.61 -12.11
CA TRP A 203 23.44 -4.02 -12.47
C TRP A 203 23.50 -4.89 -13.72
N MET A 204 22.91 -6.09 -13.67
CA MET A 204 22.88 -6.99 -14.81
C MET A 204 21.84 -6.51 -15.82
N LEU A 205 22.29 -6.00 -16.96
CA LEU A 205 21.45 -5.57 -18.07
C LEU A 205 21.80 -6.40 -19.32
N LYS A 206 20.88 -7.21 -19.83
CA LYS A 206 21.10 -8.12 -20.99
C LYS A 206 22.32 -9.03 -20.88
N GLY A 207 22.66 -9.50 -19.71
CA GLY A 207 23.85 -10.34 -19.55
C GLY A 207 25.17 -9.57 -19.53
N THR A 208 25.13 -8.24 -19.43
CA THR A 208 26.29 -7.37 -19.29
C THR A 208 26.19 -6.61 -17.98
N ASP A 209 27.33 -6.52 -17.29
CA ASP A 209 27.47 -5.72 -16.09
C ASP A 209 27.46 -4.23 -16.43
N TYR A 210 26.56 -3.48 -15.78
CA TYR A 210 26.44 -2.04 -15.94
C TYR A 210 26.57 -1.34 -14.58
N TYR A 211 27.48 -0.39 -14.49
CA TYR A 211 27.67 0.44 -13.29
C TYR A 211 26.82 1.72 -13.42
N CYS A 212 26.01 1.96 -12.41
CA CYS A 212 25.23 3.19 -12.28
C CYS A 212 25.56 3.78 -10.92
N THR A 213 25.92 5.06 -10.90
CA THR A 213 26.11 5.83 -9.66
C THR A 213 24.84 6.60 -9.31
N MET A 214 24.78 7.14 -8.12
CA MET A 214 23.66 7.97 -7.67
C MET A 214 24.14 9.13 -6.83
N SER A 215 23.43 10.24 -6.90
CA SER A 215 23.51 11.33 -5.95
C SER A 215 22.44 11.16 -4.87
N MET A 216 22.79 11.36 -3.60
CA MET A 216 21.84 11.20 -2.49
C MET A 216 21.93 12.39 -1.53
N GLY A 217 20.77 12.95 -1.17
CA GLY A 217 20.62 13.98 -0.15
C GLY A 217 19.75 13.49 1.00
N VAL A 218 20.00 14.00 2.21
CA VAL A 218 19.19 13.71 3.40
C VAL A 218 18.73 15.01 4.01
N VAL A 219 17.42 15.11 4.25
CA VAL A 219 16.77 16.25 4.89
C VAL A 219 15.98 15.73 6.08
N ARG A 220 16.09 16.38 7.24
CA ARG A 220 15.40 15.98 8.48
C ARG A 220 14.23 16.91 8.76
N PHE A 221 13.11 16.35 9.14
CA PHE A 221 11.97 17.13 9.59
C PHE A 221 11.69 16.85 11.10
N PRO A 222 11.35 17.86 11.90
CA PRO A 222 11.12 19.26 11.52
C PRO A 222 12.37 20.15 11.48
N ALA A 223 13.58 19.60 11.66
CA ALA A 223 14.80 20.39 11.87
C ALA A 223 15.17 21.27 10.66
N ASP A 224 15.09 20.72 9.43
CA ASP A 224 15.46 21.39 8.19
C ASP A 224 14.26 22.02 7.49
N GLY A 225 13.04 21.66 7.87
CA GLY A 225 11.79 22.19 7.36
C GLY A 225 10.59 21.46 7.96
N ASP A 226 9.44 22.11 7.98
CA ASP A 226 8.24 21.59 8.60
C ASP A 226 7.00 21.63 7.68
N THR A 227 7.22 21.91 6.39
CA THR A 227 6.23 21.81 5.32
C THR A 227 6.78 20.99 4.13
N VAL A 228 5.88 20.47 3.32
CA VAL A 228 6.27 19.69 2.11
C VAL A 228 7.04 20.58 1.14
N GLU A 229 6.61 21.83 1.00
CA GLU A 229 7.23 22.81 0.09
C GLU A 229 8.67 23.13 0.52
N GLU A 230 8.90 23.40 1.82
CA GLU A 230 10.24 23.68 2.33
C GLU A 230 11.19 22.52 2.10
N LEU A 231 10.77 21.30 2.46
CA LEU A 231 11.57 20.10 2.30
C LEU A 231 11.87 19.77 0.83
N SER A 232 10.94 20.06 -0.08
CA SER A 232 11.14 19.89 -1.52
C SER A 232 12.09 20.89 -2.13
N LEU A 233 12.12 22.14 -1.62
CA LEU A 233 13.00 23.21 -2.13
C LEU A 233 14.47 22.99 -1.74
N ILE A 234 14.74 22.34 -0.59
CA ILE A 234 16.11 22.05 -0.12
C ILE A 234 16.83 21.14 -1.11
N HIS A 235 16.13 20.22 -1.76
CA HIS A 235 16.70 19.36 -2.80
C HIS A 235 17.22 20.16 -4.02
N ILE A 236 16.54 21.26 -4.37
CA ILE A 236 16.88 22.08 -5.56
C ILE A 236 18.04 23.05 -5.25
N SER A 237 18.12 23.58 -4.02
CA SER A 237 19.02 24.67 -3.69
C SER A 237 20.37 24.27 -3.10
N GLU A 238 20.43 23.18 -2.33
CA GLU A 238 21.67 22.64 -1.79
C GLU A 238 21.59 21.10 -1.65
N PRO A 239 22.04 20.33 -2.65
CA PRO A 239 22.29 18.93 -2.37
C PRO A 239 23.41 18.88 -1.33
N THR A 240 23.06 18.51 -0.08
CA THR A 240 24.10 18.08 0.88
C THR A 240 24.69 16.82 0.26
N ARG A 241 25.73 17.00 -0.58
CA ARG A 241 26.48 15.90 -1.18
C ARG A 241 27.11 15.11 -0.06
N LEU A 242 26.43 14.05 0.36
CA LEU A 242 27.14 12.95 0.97
C LEU A 242 28.01 12.37 -0.14
N ASP A 243 29.31 12.57 -0.01
CA ASP A 243 30.35 12.32 -0.99
C ASP A 243 30.02 11.22 -1.99
N VAL A 244 30.00 11.62 -3.27
CA VAL A 244 29.99 10.71 -4.41
C VAL A 244 31.17 9.76 -4.25
N ILE A 245 30.89 8.48 -4.06
CA ILE A 245 31.89 7.44 -4.20
C ILE A 245 32.04 7.21 -5.71
N SER A 246 33.05 7.86 -6.30
CA SER A 246 33.56 7.52 -7.62
C SER A 246 34.44 6.26 -7.53
#